data_0214583e2c61744155dfd42778a861fb
#
_entry.id   0214583e2c61744155dfd42778a861fb
#
_cell.length_a   1.000
_cell.length_b   1.000
_cell.length_c   1.000
_cell.angle_alpha   90.00
_cell.angle_beta   90.00
_cell.angle_gamma   90.00
#
_symmetry.space_group_name_H-M   'P 1'
#
loop_
_entity.id
_entity.type
_entity.pdbx_description
1 polymer ?
#
loop_
_entity_poly.entity_id
_entity_poly.type
_entity_poly.pdbx_seq_one_letter_code
_entity_poly.pdbx_strand_id
1 'polypeptide(L)'
;MFNEGSITHLALQNYLLETGSCYKATLHTHPIELVAMSHIQRFLKGDEMTRVLWSMIPETLAFAPLGIGIVPYALPSSVSLAEATLEQIKTHDVVMWEKHGTVAVGTDIMDAFDQTDVLCKAANIYMCARAMGSEPDGMTAEQMKEVQDVFKLPKKRPC
;
A
#
# COMPACT_ATOMS: atom_id res chain seq x y z
N MET A 1 23.39 2.79 16.35
CA MET A 1 21.94 3.06 16.26
C MET A 1 21.51 2.47 14.93
N PHE A 2 20.78 1.33 14.94
CA PHE A 2 20.25 0.77 13.70
C PHE A 2 19.15 1.70 13.20
N ASN A 3 19.19 2.09 11.92
CA ASN A 3 18.13 2.88 11.30
C ASN A 3 16.79 2.14 11.44
N GLU A 4 15.75 2.87 11.80
CA GLU A 4 14.38 2.36 11.79
C GLU A 4 14.11 1.72 10.42
N GLY A 5 13.68 0.47 10.43
CA GLY A 5 13.41 -0.26 9.19
C GLY A 5 14.53 -1.13 8.63
N SER A 6 15.79 -1.02 9.08
CA SER A 6 16.92 -1.77 8.48
C SER A 6 16.70 -3.29 8.50
N ILE A 7 16.11 -3.86 9.54
CA ILE A 7 15.80 -5.30 9.63
C ILE A 7 14.76 -5.67 8.57
N THR A 8 13.69 -4.89 8.46
CA THR A 8 12.65 -5.14 7.46
C THR A 8 13.17 -4.98 6.03
N HIS A 9 13.98 -3.93 5.75
CA HIS A 9 14.57 -3.75 4.42
C HIS A 9 15.48 -4.91 4.04
N LEU A 10 16.34 -5.39 4.94
CA LEU A 10 17.18 -6.55 4.68
C LEU A 10 16.37 -7.81 4.44
N ALA A 11 15.34 -8.07 5.25
CA ALA A 11 14.45 -9.21 5.08
C ALA A 11 13.72 -9.16 3.73
N LEU A 12 13.21 -8.00 3.33
CA LEU A 12 12.56 -7.80 2.04
C LEU A 12 13.53 -8.01 0.88
N GLN A 13 14.73 -7.41 0.92
CA GLN A 13 15.73 -7.58 -0.15
C GLN A 13 16.15 -9.04 -0.29
N ASN A 14 16.37 -9.75 0.81
CA ASN A 14 16.68 -11.19 0.76
C ASN A 14 15.53 -11.98 0.13
N TYR A 15 14.28 -11.75 0.57
CA TYR A 15 13.11 -12.40 0.00
C TYR A 15 12.98 -12.17 -1.51
N LEU A 16 13.13 -10.92 -1.97
CA LEU A 16 13.06 -10.59 -3.39
C LEU A 16 14.16 -11.27 -4.21
N LEU A 17 15.37 -11.37 -3.66
CA LEU A 17 16.49 -12.08 -4.30
C LEU A 17 16.26 -13.60 -4.34
N GLU A 18 15.86 -14.21 -3.23
CA GLU A 18 15.64 -15.66 -3.12
C GLU A 18 14.48 -16.13 -4.01
N THR A 19 13.45 -15.32 -4.18
CA THR A 19 12.30 -15.63 -5.04
C THR A 19 12.53 -15.33 -6.51
N GLY A 20 13.67 -14.71 -6.87
CA GLY A 20 13.96 -14.28 -8.24
C GLY A 20 13.01 -13.19 -8.73
N SER A 21 12.48 -12.37 -7.83
CA SER A 21 11.58 -11.27 -8.16
C SER A 21 12.24 -10.23 -9.06
N CYS A 22 11.47 -9.62 -9.95
CA CYS A 22 11.91 -8.46 -10.73
C CYS A 22 12.03 -7.18 -9.88
N TYR A 23 11.42 -7.15 -8.70
CA TYR A 23 11.51 -6.01 -7.80
C TYR A 23 12.90 -5.91 -7.17
N LYS A 24 13.43 -4.69 -7.15
CA LYS A 24 14.82 -4.41 -6.72
C LYS A 24 14.92 -3.27 -5.71
N ALA A 25 13.83 -2.55 -5.49
CA ALA A 25 13.79 -1.44 -4.55
C ALA A 25 12.80 -1.70 -3.43
N THR A 26 13.13 -1.17 -2.25
CA THR A 26 12.22 -1.09 -1.10
C THR A 26 12.22 0.35 -0.59
N LEU A 27 11.03 0.92 -0.42
CA LEU A 27 10.83 2.28 0.06
C LEU A 27 10.02 2.25 1.35
N HIS A 28 10.51 2.92 2.39
CA HIS A 28 9.73 3.16 3.61
C HIS A 28 9.49 4.66 3.77
N THR A 29 8.22 5.04 4.01
CA THR A 29 7.80 6.43 4.17
C THR A 29 6.72 6.56 5.24
N HIS A 30 6.51 7.78 5.75
CA HIS A 30 5.48 8.11 6.73
C HIS A 30 4.43 9.07 6.13
N PRO A 31 3.62 8.63 5.15
CA PRO A 31 2.62 9.48 4.52
C PRO A 31 1.49 9.80 5.50
N ILE A 32 1.28 11.10 5.75
CA ILE A 32 0.36 11.58 6.78
C ILE A 32 -1.06 11.06 6.56
N GLU A 33 -1.52 11.06 5.33
CA GLU A 33 -2.86 10.67 4.93
C GLU A 33 -3.14 9.18 5.23
N LEU A 34 -2.23 8.30 4.82
CA LEU A 34 -2.37 6.86 5.04
C LEU A 34 -2.19 6.51 6.52
N VAL A 35 -1.23 7.17 7.20
CA VAL A 35 -1.06 7.01 8.65
C VAL A 35 -2.32 7.44 9.39
N ALA A 36 -2.92 8.59 9.03
CA ALA A 36 -4.17 9.06 9.64
C ALA A 36 -5.31 8.04 9.43
N MET A 37 -5.46 7.47 8.24
CA MET A 37 -6.45 6.42 7.98
C MET A 37 -6.21 5.18 8.87
N SER A 38 -4.96 4.82 9.12
CA SER A 38 -4.62 3.65 9.96
C SER A 38 -4.98 3.80 11.44
N HIS A 39 -5.33 5.00 11.90
CA HIS A 39 -5.90 5.22 13.24
C HIS A 39 -7.39 4.88 13.32
N ILE A 40 -8.04 4.57 12.21
CA ILE A 40 -9.48 4.29 12.14
C ILE A 40 -9.68 2.79 11.91
N GLN A 41 -10.22 2.09 12.91
CA GLN A 41 -10.39 0.63 12.92
C GLN A 41 -11.11 0.07 11.67
N ARG A 42 -12.01 0.84 11.06
CA ARG A 42 -12.69 0.46 9.83
C ARG A 42 -11.70 0.10 8.73
N PHE A 43 -10.65 0.90 8.53
CA PHE A 43 -9.68 0.72 7.45
C PHE A 43 -8.67 -0.40 7.68
N LEU A 44 -8.61 -0.94 8.89
CA LEU A 44 -7.72 -2.05 9.25
C LEU A 44 -8.39 -3.43 9.06
N LYS A 45 -9.65 -3.47 8.60
CA LYS A 45 -10.43 -4.70 8.48
C LYS A 45 -10.56 -5.14 7.02
N GLY A 46 -10.05 -6.34 6.72
CA GLY A 46 -10.10 -6.89 5.37
C GLY A 46 -9.50 -5.93 4.35
N ASP A 47 -10.15 -5.82 3.20
CA ASP A 47 -9.69 -4.98 2.08
C ASP A 47 -10.31 -3.57 2.09
N GLU A 48 -10.85 -3.11 3.24
CA GLU A 48 -11.60 -1.86 3.30
C GLU A 48 -10.74 -0.63 2.91
N MET A 49 -9.50 -0.56 3.37
CA MET A 49 -8.59 0.52 2.97
C MET A 49 -8.34 0.50 1.47
N THR A 50 -8.01 -0.65 0.91
CA THR A 50 -7.83 -0.83 -0.55
C THR A 50 -9.08 -0.39 -1.32
N ARG A 51 -10.27 -0.88 -0.92
CA ARG A 51 -11.54 -0.58 -1.57
C ARG A 51 -11.82 0.92 -1.61
N VAL A 52 -11.62 1.61 -0.49
CA VAL A 52 -11.84 3.06 -0.40
C VAL A 52 -10.83 3.79 -1.28
N LEU A 53 -9.54 3.47 -1.19
CA LEU A 53 -8.50 4.15 -1.97
C LEU A 53 -8.71 3.94 -3.48
N TRP A 54 -9.02 2.73 -3.91
CA TRP A 54 -9.30 2.43 -5.32
C TRP A 54 -10.51 3.19 -5.86
N SER A 55 -11.50 3.47 -5.02
CA SER A 55 -12.70 4.17 -5.45
C SER A 55 -12.53 5.68 -5.61
N MET A 56 -11.44 6.27 -5.14
CA MET A 56 -11.26 7.72 -5.16
C MET A 56 -10.78 8.28 -6.50
N ILE A 57 -9.86 7.58 -7.16
CA ILE A 57 -9.34 7.96 -8.50
C ILE A 57 -8.92 6.71 -9.28
N PRO A 58 -9.08 6.69 -10.62
CA PRO A 58 -8.73 5.55 -11.46
C PRO A 58 -7.24 5.16 -11.39
N GLU A 59 -6.36 6.13 -11.20
CA GLU A 59 -4.92 5.93 -11.14
C GLU A 59 -4.49 4.99 -10.01
N THR A 60 -5.24 4.90 -8.91
CA THR A 60 -4.94 3.94 -7.85
C THR A 60 -5.03 2.49 -8.31
N LEU A 61 -5.97 2.18 -9.20
CA LEU A 61 -6.07 0.85 -9.81
C LEU A 61 -4.90 0.55 -10.74
N ALA A 62 -4.37 1.59 -11.43
CA ALA A 62 -3.28 1.45 -12.38
C ALA A 62 -1.90 1.28 -11.69
N PHE A 63 -1.62 2.11 -10.69
CA PHE A 63 -0.30 2.14 -10.03
C PHE A 63 -0.21 1.25 -8.79
N ALA A 64 -1.33 0.95 -8.13
CA ALA A 64 -1.38 0.05 -6.99
C ALA A 64 -2.46 -1.05 -7.20
N PRO A 65 -2.32 -1.87 -8.27
CA PRO A 65 -3.35 -2.84 -8.67
C PRO A 65 -3.54 -3.98 -7.66
N LEU A 66 -2.60 -4.20 -6.77
CA LEU A 66 -2.71 -5.18 -5.69
C LEU A 66 -3.23 -4.56 -4.37
N GLY A 67 -3.53 -3.25 -4.38
CA GLY A 67 -4.01 -2.55 -3.20
C GLY A 67 -2.92 -2.33 -2.15
N ILE A 68 -3.34 -2.27 -0.89
CA ILE A 68 -2.47 -2.04 0.26
C ILE A 68 -2.69 -3.13 1.31
N GLY A 69 -1.62 -3.84 1.66
CA GLY A 69 -1.61 -4.81 2.76
C GLY A 69 -1.59 -4.11 4.11
N ILE A 70 -2.15 -4.72 5.14
CA ILE A 70 -2.18 -4.16 6.49
C ILE A 70 -1.39 -5.05 7.44
N VAL A 71 -0.43 -4.46 8.14
CA VAL A 71 0.26 -5.06 9.28
C VAL A 71 -0.23 -4.36 10.54
N PRO A 72 -0.86 -5.08 11.49
CA PRO A 72 -1.22 -4.53 12.79
C PRO A 72 -0.01 -3.96 13.52
N TYR A 73 -0.27 -3.06 14.47
CA TYR A 73 0.81 -2.43 15.23
C TYR A 73 1.81 -3.46 15.76
N ALA A 74 3.07 -3.25 15.43
CA ALA A 74 4.22 -3.96 15.97
C ALA A 74 5.32 -2.95 16.30
N LEU A 75 6.21 -3.31 17.21
CA LEU A 75 7.30 -2.44 17.62
C LEU A 75 8.22 -2.15 16.41
N PRO A 76 8.48 -0.88 16.10
CA PRO A 76 9.44 -0.52 15.05
C PRO A 76 10.79 -1.23 15.22
N SER A 77 11.40 -1.61 14.09
CA SER A 77 12.66 -2.36 14.05
C SER A 77 12.65 -3.74 14.70
N SER A 78 11.47 -4.32 14.98
CA SER A 78 11.36 -5.68 15.52
C SER A 78 11.37 -6.74 14.40
N VAL A 79 11.80 -7.95 14.76
CA VAL A 79 11.71 -9.12 13.88
C VAL A 79 10.24 -9.42 13.53
N SER A 80 9.33 -9.29 14.50
CA SER A 80 7.90 -9.53 14.29
C SER A 80 7.29 -8.59 13.24
N LEU A 81 7.73 -7.31 13.20
CA LEU A 81 7.31 -6.38 12.15
C LEU A 81 7.82 -6.83 10.78
N ALA A 82 9.07 -7.27 10.70
CA ALA A 82 9.66 -7.75 9.45
C ALA A 82 8.95 -9.01 8.93
N GLU A 83 8.68 -9.99 9.79
CA GLU A 83 7.95 -11.22 9.45
C GLU A 83 6.53 -10.92 8.97
N ALA A 84 5.78 -10.10 9.72
CA ALA A 84 4.42 -9.70 9.33
C ALA A 84 4.42 -8.93 8.00
N THR A 85 5.43 -8.10 7.76
CA THR A 85 5.59 -7.37 6.50
C THR A 85 5.85 -8.33 5.33
N LEU A 86 6.75 -9.31 5.51
CA LEU A 86 7.03 -10.34 4.50
C LEU A 86 5.76 -11.11 4.10
N GLU A 87 4.90 -11.46 5.06
CA GLU A 87 3.64 -12.13 4.73
C GLU A 87 2.73 -11.28 3.85
N GLN A 88 2.62 -9.98 4.12
CA GLN A 88 1.83 -9.06 3.31
C GLN A 88 2.46 -8.82 1.93
N ILE A 89 3.77 -8.71 1.86
CA ILE A 89 4.49 -8.51 0.58
C ILE A 89 4.33 -9.70 -0.38
N LYS A 90 3.96 -10.87 0.06
CA LYS A 90 3.64 -12.00 -0.84
C LYS A 90 2.47 -11.70 -1.79
N THR A 91 1.57 -10.82 -1.41
CA THR A 91 0.32 -10.51 -2.13
C THR A 91 0.11 -9.03 -2.43
N HIS A 92 0.87 -8.13 -1.82
CA HIS A 92 0.75 -6.68 -1.99
C HIS A 92 2.12 -6.06 -2.26
N ASP A 93 2.16 -5.00 -3.06
CA ASP A 93 3.38 -4.27 -3.34
C ASP A 93 3.59 -3.10 -2.37
N VAL A 94 2.50 -2.62 -1.75
CA VAL A 94 2.52 -1.61 -0.68
C VAL A 94 1.90 -2.19 0.57
N VAL A 95 2.53 -1.97 1.71
CA VAL A 95 2.07 -2.44 3.02
C VAL A 95 2.00 -1.28 3.99
N MET A 96 0.87 -1.12 4.67
CA MET A 96 0.65 -0.17 5.75
C MET A 96 1.02 -0.81 7.08
N TRP A 97 1.92 -0.21 7.81
CA TRP A 97 2.16 -0.51 9.23
C TRP A 97 1.24 0.38 10.08
N GLU A 98 0.30 -0.23 10.77
CA GLU A 98 -0.68 0.49 11.59
C GLU A 98 0.00 1.55 12.47
N LYS A 99 -0.45 2.82 12.36
CA LYS A 99 0.02 3.99 13.13
C LYS A 99 1.51 4.35 12.96
N HIS A 100 2.14 3.88 11.88
CA HIS A 100 3.55 4.11 11.68
C HIS A 100 3.82 4.71 10.28
N GLY A 101 3.63 3.94 9.23
CA GLY A 101 3.99 4.34 7.89
C GLY A 101 3.76 3.22 6.87
N THR A 102 4.28 3.39 5.67
CA THR A 102 4.18 2.39 4.61
C THR A 102 5.56 1.84 4.23
N VAL A 103 5.58 0.61 3.75
CA VAL A 103 6.69 0.06 3.00
C VAL A 103 6.18 -0.39 1.63
N ALA A 104 6.93 -0.07 0.58
CA ALA A 104 6.62 -0.46 -0.78
C ALA A 104 7.79 -1.20 -1.42
N VAL A 105 7.50 -2.11 -2.34
CA VAL A 105 8.48 -2.76 -3.21
C VAL A 105 8.21 -2.37 -4.66
N GLY A 106 9.26 -2.27 -5.46
CA GLY A 106 9.14 -1.88 -6.87
C GLY A 106 10.32 -2.35 -7.70
N THR A 107 10.17 -2.27 -9.02
CA THR A 107 11.24 -2.58 -9.97
C THR A 107 12.42 -1.62 -9.82
N ASP A 108 12.12 -0.40 -9.42
CA ASP A 108 13.08 0.63 -9.01
C ASP A 108 12.46 1.52 -7.92
N ILE A 109 13.20 2.54 -7.46
CA ILE A 109 12.75 3.42 -6.39
C ILE A 109 11.59 4.33 -6.83
N MET A 110 11.51 4.69 -8.10
CA MET A 110 10.42 5.51 -8.62
C MET A 110 9.13 4.72 -8.69
N ASP A 111 9.18 3.46 -9.13
CA ASP A 111 8.04 2.54 -9.13
C ASP A 111 7.48 2.37 -7.70
N ALA A 112 8.33 2.10 -6.71
CA ALA A 112 7.91 2.00 -5.31
C ALA A 112 7.33 3.32 -4.76
N PHE A 113 7.88 4.46 -5.20
CA PHE A 113 7.39 5.79 -4.83
C PHE A 113 6.02 6.08 -5.45
N ASP A 114 5.86 5.85 -6.76
CA ASP A 114 4.63 6.15 -7.50
C ASP A 114 3.44 5.37 -6.93
N GLN A 115 3.64 4.10 -6.56
CA GLN A 115 2.61 3.29 -5.91
C GLN A 115 2.17 3.91 -4.57
N THR A 116 3.12 4.39 -3.77
CA THR A 116 2.82 5.04 -2.49
C THR A 116 2.15 6.39 -2.69
N ASP A 117 2.66 7.20 -3.61
CA ASP A 117 2.18 8.56 -3.88
C ASP A 117 0.73 8.57 -4.38
N VAL A 118 0.37 7.64 -5.27
CA VAL A 118 -1.02 7.56 -5.77
C VAL A 118 -2.00 7.16 -4.66
N LEU A 119 -1.60 6.27 -3.76
CA LEU A 119 -2.41 5.91 -2.59
C LEU A 119 -2.56 7.08 -1.62
N CYS A 120 -1.51 7.90 -1.44
CA CYS A 120 -1.57 9.13 -0.65
C CYS A 120 -2.54 10.15 -1.26
N LYS A 121 -2.50 10.33 -2.58
CA LYS A 121 -3.45 11.21 -3.29
C LYS A 121 -4.89 10.77 -3.09
N ALA A 122 -5.16 9.48 -3.23
CA ALA A 122 -6.50 8.93 -3.00
C ALA A 122 -6.96 9.13 -1.54
N ALA A 123 -6.08 8.89 -0.57
CA ALA A 123 -6.36 9.14 0.84
C ALA A 123 -6.66 10.62 1.12
N ASN A 124 -5.90 11.52 0.50
CA ASN A 124 -6.12 12.97 0.63
C ASN A 124 -7.48 13.38 0.03
N ILE A 125 -7.83 12.87 -1.15
CA ILE A 125 -9.15 13.10 -1.77
C ILE A 125 -10.25 12.62 -0.84
N TYR A 126 -10.15 11.41 -0.29
CA TYR A 126 -11.11 10.89 0.67
C TYR A 126 -11.25 11.81 1.89
N MET A 127 -10.14 12.23 2.49
CA MET A 127 -10.14 13.11 3.66
C MET A 127 -10.75 14.48 3.35
N CYS A 128 -10.42 15.07 2.19
CA CYS A 128 -11.00 16.34 1.74
C CYS A 128 -12.52 16.24 1.53
N ALA A 129 -12.99 15.16 0.88
CA ALA A 129 -14.41 14.93 0.69
C ALA A 129 -15.13 14.73 2.03
N ARG A 130 -14.56 13.98 2.96
CA ARG A 130 -15.08 13.83 4.33
C ARG A 130 -15.16 15.16 5.08
N ALA A 131 -14.17 16.02 4.89
CA ALA A 131 -14.19 17.37 5.51
C ALA A 131 -15.34 18.27 5.00
N MET A 132 -15.90 17.95 3.84
CA MET A 132 -17.13 18.60 3.33
C MET A 132 -18.41 18.12 4.05
N GLY A 133 -18.32 17.17 4.97
CA GLY A 133 -19.43 16.70 5.80
C GLY A 133 -20.16 15.46 5.29
N SER A 134 -19.69 14.84 4.21
CA SER A 134 -20.32 13.65 3.61
C SER A 134 -19.30 12.50 3.44
N GLU A 135 -19.82 11.28 3.44
CA GLU A 135 -19.04 10.13 2.95
C GLU A 135 -18.97 10.23 1.42
N PRO A 136 -17.79 10.19 0.79
CA PRO A 136 -17.71 10.19 -0.65
C PRO A 136 -18.26 8.89 -1.23
N ASP A 137 -19.03 8.96 -2.30
CA ASP A 137 -19.59 7.79 -2.98
C ASP A 137 -18.47 6.94 -3.61
N GLY A 138 -17.46 7.61 -4.17
CA GLY A 138 -16.38 6.96 -4.90
C GLY A 138 -16.83 6.31 -6.21
N MET A 139 -15.92 5.67 -6.92
CA MET A 139 -16.25 4.85 -8.08
C MET A 139 -16.99 3.58 -7.65
N THR A 140 -18.02 3.19 -8.43
CA THR A 140 -18.73 1.93 -8.21
C THR A 140 -17.86 0.74 -8.59
N ALA A 141 -18.25 -0.46 -8.18
CA ALA A 141 -17.57 -1.70 -8.57
C ALA A 141 -17.54 -1.89 -10.10
N GLU A 142 -18.61 -1.48 -10.79
CA GLU A 142 -18.70 -1.54 -12.25
C GLU A 142 -17.71 -0.57 -12.90
N GLN A 143 -17.61 0.66 -12.41
CA GLN A 143 -16.66 1.67 -12.88
C GLN A 143 -15.20 1.22 -12.66
N MET A 144 -14.89 0.70 -11.47
CA MET A 144 -13.55 0.16 -11.18
C MET A 144 -13.21 -1.02 -12.09
N LYS A 145 -14.20 -1.90 -12.35
CA LYS A 145 -14.03 -3.02 -13.27
C LYS A 145 -13.79 -2.56 -14.70
N GLU A 146 -14.52 -1.55 -15.17
CA GLU A 146 -14.30 -0.95 -16.49
C GLU A 146 -12.86 -0.44 -16.65
N VAL A 147 -12.34 0.27 -15.65
CA VAL A 147 -10.94 0.73 -15.64
C VAL A 147 -9.97 -0.46 -15.74
N GLN A 148 -10.18 -1.50 -14.93
CA GLN A 148 -9.32 -2.69 -14.94
C GLN A 148 -9.33 -3.41 -16.29
N ASP A 149 -10.51 -3.55 -16.92
CA ASP A 149 -10.69 -4.25 -18.19
C ASP A 149 -10.09 -3.44 -19.37
N VAL A 150 -10.32 -2.13 -19.41
CA VAL A 150 -9.81 -1.24 -20.46
C VAL A 150 -8.27 -1.13 -20.43
N PHE A 151 -7.70 -0.95 -19.25
CA PHE A 151 -6.25 -0.83 -19.07
C PHE A 151 -5.54 -2.18 -18.92
N LYS A 152 -6.26 -3.30 -18.90
CA LYS A 152 -5.71 -4.66 -18.74
C LYS A 152 -4.80 -4.78 -17.52
N LEU A 153 -5.26 -4.21 -16.41
CA LEU A 153 -4.46 -4.12 -15.19
C LEU A 153 -4.12 -5.51 -14.63
N PRO A 154 -2.91 -5.72 -14.15
CA PRO A 154 -2.49 -7.01 -13.62
C PRO A 154 -3.26 -7.35 -12.34
N LYS A 155 -3.72 -8.61 -12.23
CA LYS A 155 -4.31 -9.16 -11.00
C LYS A 155 -3.27 -9.87 -10.11
N LYS A 156 -2.04 -9.94 -10.58
CA LYS A 156 -0.89 -10.57 -9.91
C LYS A 156 0.36 -9.77 -10.25
N ARG A 157 1.39 -9.93 -9.45
CA ARG A 157 2.71 -9.40 -9.78
C ARG A 157 3.13 -9.79 -11.19
N PRO A 158 3.76 -8.89 -11.95
CA PRO A 158 4.24 -9.19 -13.29
C PRO A 158 5.40 -10.19 -13.32
N CYS A 159 5.93 -10.56 -12.16
CA CYS A 159 7.09 -11.46 -12.04
C CYS A 159 7.15 -12.19 -10.69
#